data_14166d141a8e0546357400c53210f176
#
_entry.id   14166d141a8e0546357400c53210f176
#
_cell.length_a   1.000
_cell.length_b   1.000
_cell.length_c   1.000
_cell.angle_alpha   90.00
_cell.angle_beta   90.00
_cell.angle_gamma   90.00
#
_symmetry.space_group_name_H-M   'P 1'
#
loop_
_entity.id
_entity.type
_entity.pdbx_description
1 polymer ?
#
loop_
_entity_poly.entity_id
_entity_poly.type
_entity_poly.pdbx_seq_one_letter_code
_entity_poly.pdbx_strand_id
1 'polypeptide(L)'
;MNKDEILEQLKSVDTPTITNAVATYPNDPNCLAIYNPWTENWYTDNTIKCMYPEMGATVGYAVTCVYGLPDPNYSGVTFMDVIDALEASPKPSILVFEQRFPDEISNKVGLSGENMTAAMIAMGCVGAISNGPSRDIDAIRPMNFQYMLGGVSAGHGAMAVHSVNVPVSVGGMDVAPGEIIHMDENG
;
A
#
# COMPACT_ATOMS: atom_id res chain seq x y z
N MET A 1 7.06 18.55 -18.18
CA MET A 1 6.96 18.21 -16.75
C MET A 1 7.79 16.97 -16.52
N ASN A 2 8.71 16.99 -15.60
CA ASN A 2 9.47 15.78 -15.25
C ASN A 2 8.68 14.91 -14.25
N LYS A 3 9.16 13.69 -13.98
CA LYS A 3 8.44 12.73 -13.12
C LYS A 3 8.26 13.26 -11.69
N ASP A 4 9.27 13.94 -11.16
CA ASP A 4 9.22 14.47 -9.79
C ASP A 4 8.20 15.60 -9.67
N GLU A 5 8.10 16.47 -10.67
CA GLU A 5 7.07 17.52 -10.73
C GLU A 5 5.66 16.93 -10.78
N ILE A 6 5.46 15.81 -11.46
CA ILE A 6 4.17 15.11 -11.50
C ILE A 6 3.80 14.56 -10.11
N LEU A 7 4.74 13.88 -9.44
CA LEU A 7 4.49 13.33 -8.10
C LEU A 7 4.17 14.44 -7.08
N GLU A 8 4.87 15.57 -7.14
CA GLU A 8 4.58 16.70 -6.25
C GLU A 8 3.21 17.34 -6.54
N GLN A 9 2.80 17.41 -7.80
CA GLN A 9 1.46 17.88 -8.15
C GLN A 9 0.36 16.92 -7.67
N LEU A 10 0.58 15.62 -7.78
CA LEU A 10 -0.35 14.61 -7.26
C LEU A 10 -0.56 14.74 -5.75
N LYS A 11 0.46 15.09 -4.97
CA LYS A 11 0.32 15.35 -3.52
C LYS A 11 -0.54 16.58 -3.19
N SER A 12 -0.79 17.46 -4.14
CA SER A 12 -1.59 18.66 -3.91
C SER A 12 -3.10 18.47 -4.05
N VAL A 13 -3.53 17.28 -4.43
CA VAL A 13 -4.94 16.89 -4.60
C VAL A 13 -5.28 15.69 -3.75
N ASP A 14 -6.56 15.51 -3.44
CA ASP A 14 -7.04 14.34 -2.68
C ASP A 14 -7.30 13.12 -3.59
N THR A 15 -7.33 11.93 -2.98
CA THR A 15 -7.60 10.67 -3.70
C THR A 15 -8.96 10.69 -4.43
N PRO A 16 -10.07 11.20 -3.86
CA PRO A 16 -11.32 11.35 -4.59
C PRO A 16 -11.22 12.20 -5.86
N THR A 17 -10.41 13.24 -5.85
CA THR A 17 -10.16 14.06 -7.06
C THR A 17 -9.43 13.25 -8.14
N ILE A 18 -8.46 12.42 -7.76
CA ILE A 18 -7.78 11.50 -8.68
C ILE A 18 -8.76 10.50 -9.30
N THR A 19 -9.59 9.87 -8.46
CA THR A 19 -10.60 8.90 -8.95
C THR A 19 -11.60 9.55 -9.88
N ASN A 20 -12.06 10.77 -9.58
CA ASN A 20 -12.95 11.53 -10.45
C ASN A 20 -12.30 11.87 -11.81
N ALA A 21 -11.04 12.26 -11.82
CA ALA A 21 -10.31 12.57 -13.05
C ALA A 21 -10.15 11.32 -13.94
N VAL A 22 -9.86 10.17 -13.36
CA VAL A 22 -9.77 8.89 -14.08
C VAL A 22 -11.13 8.43 -14.58
N ALA A 23 -12.19 8.62 -13.79
CA ALA A 23 -13.55 8.23 -14.13
C ALA A 23 -14.24 9.14 -15.16
N THR A 24 -13.66 10.32 -15.44
CA THR A 24 -14.25 11.28 -16.38
C THR A 24 -13.87 10.92 -17.80
N TYR A 25 -14.89 10.76 -18.66
CA TYR A 25 -14.64 10.55 -20.08
C TYR A 25 -14.14 11.84 -20.73
N PRO A 26 -13.09 11.78 -21.57
CA PRO A 26 -12.49 12.97 -22.17
C PRO A 26 -13.45 13.83 -23.01
N ASN A 27 -14.49 13.22 -23.56
CA ASN A 27 -15.43 13.85 -24.46
C ASN A 27 -16.77 14.22 -23.82
N ASP A 28 -16.96 13.91 -22.52
CA ASP A 28 -18.18 14.25 -21.78
C ASP A 28 -17.83 14.73 -20.37
N PRO A 29 -17.50 16.03 -20.24
CA PRO A 29 -17.09 16.60 -18.95
C PRO A 29 -18.22 16.66 -17.90
N ASN A 30 -19.47 16.40 -18.31
CA ASN A 30 -20.62 16.37 -17.40
C ASN A 30 -20.95 14.97 -16.89
N CYS A 31 -20.28 13.96 -17.42
CA CYS A 31 -20.52 12.56 -17.06
C CYS A 31 -19.45 12.07 -16.08
N LEU A 32 -19.61 12.44 -14.82
CA LEU A 32 -18.82 11.90 -13.74
C LEU A 32 -19.30 10.48 -13.42
N ALA A 33 -18.35 9.60 -13.13
CA ALA A 33 -18.61 8.26 -12.60
C ALA A 33 -19.55 7.41 -13.46
N ILE A 34 -19.28 7.32 -14.74
CA ILE A 34 -19.95 6.37 -15.64
C ILE A 34 -19.35 4.96 -15.57
N TYR A 35 -18.33 4.77 -14.76
CA TYR A 35 -17.83 3.46 -14.41
C TYR A 35 -18.69 2.81 -13.32
N ASN A 36 -18.68 1.49 -13.29
CA ASN A 36 -19.28 0.73 -12.20
C ASN A 36 -18.23 0.45 -11.14
N PRO A 37 -18.28 1.07 -9.96
CA PRO A 37 -17.22 0.93 -8.96
C PRO A 37 -17.00 -0.51 -8.48
N TRP A 38 -17.99 -1.37 -8.61
CA TRP A 38 -17.88 -2.80 -8.28
C TRP A 38 -17.21 -3.66 -9.37
N THR A 39 -16.81 -3.07 -10.48
CA THR A 39 -16.06 -3.75 -11.57
C THR A 39 -14.67 -3.17 -11.78
N GLU A 40 -14.34 -2.09 -11.08
CA GLU A 40 -13.06 -1.39 -11.20
C GLU A 40 -12.17 -1.74 -9.99
N ASN A 41 -10.94 -2.16 -10.27
CA ASN A 41 -9.99 -2.63 -9.27
C ASN A 41 -8.78 -1.68 -9.12
N TRP A 42 -8.98 -0.38 -9.25
CA TRP A 42 -7.91 0.62 -9.18
C TRP A 42 -7.95 1.52 -7.95
N TYR A 43 -8.80 1.22 -6.99
CA TYR A 43 -8.86 1.86 -5.66
C TYR A 43 -9.29 0.86 -4.58
N THR A 44 -8.95 1.15 -3.33
CA THR A 44 -9.27 0.30 -2.19
C THR A 44 -10.74 0.45 -1.76
N ASP A 45 -11.32 -0.61 -1.24
CA ASP A 45 -12.61 -0.56 -0.56
C ASP A 45 -12.47 0.01 0.87
N ASN A 46 -13.58 0.15 1.56
CA ASN A 46 -13.64 0.72 2.90
C ASN A 46 -13.12 -0.19 4.01
N THR A 47 -12.58 -1.37 3.70
CA THR A 47 -11.89 -2.20 4.69
C THR A 47 -10.48 -1.67 4.98
N ILE A 48 -9.87 -0.96 4.05
CA ILE A 48 -8.57 -0.32 4.23
C ILE A 48 -8.77 1.05 4.88
N LYS A 49 -8.00 1.32 5.94
CA LYS A 49 -8.10 2.55 6.75
C LYS A 49 -6.79 3.31 6.77
N CYS A 50 -6.88 4.62 6.63
CA CYS A 50 -5.76 5.52 6.85
C CYS A 50 -5.43 5.60 8.36
N MET A 51 -4.17 5.34 8.71
CA MET A 51 -3.74 5.39 10.11
C MET A 51 -3.31 6.81 10.55
N TYR A 52 -2.89 7.65 9.61
CA TYR A 52 -2.34 8.97 9.89
C TYR A 52 -2.94 10.03 8.94
N PRO A 53 -4.25 10.37 9.08
CA PRO A 53 -4.91 11.33 8.20
C PRO A 53 -4.28 12.72 8.23
N GLU A 54 -3.61 13.08 9.33
CA GLU A 54 -2.90 14.35 9.48
C GLU A 54 -1.70 14.52 8.53
N MET A 55 -1.22 13.44 7.90
CA MET A 55 -0.10 13.50 6.96
C MET A 55 -0.51 13.98 5.56
N GLY A 56 -1.81 13.97 5.26
CA GLY A 56 -2.31 14.30 3.93
C GLY A 56 -1.92 13.28 2.86
N ALA A 57 -1.98 13.70 1.60
CA ALA A 57 -1.72 12.82 0.48
C ALA A 57 -0.26 12.34 0.41
N THR A 58 -0.07 11.05 0.27
CA THR A 58 1.22 10.39 0.07
C THR A 58 1.22 9.70 -1.30
N VAL A 59 2.29 9.92 -2.07
CA VAL A 59 2.40 9.43 -3.45
C VAL A 59 3.75 8.74 -3.65
N GLY A 60 3.77 7.61 -4.35
CA GLY A 60 5.00 6.88 -4.63
C GLY A 60 4.82 5.72 -5.62
N TYR A 61 5.93 5.10 -5.98
CA TYR A 61 5.94 3.93 -6.86
C TYR A 61 5.72 2.66 -6.06
N ALA A 62 4.84 1.79 -6.54
CA ALA A 62 4.52 0.53 -5.89
C ALA A 62 5.70 -0.45 -5.93
N VAL A 63 6.06 -0.96 -4.78
CA VAL A 63 6.79 -2.22 -4.59
C VAL A 63 5.80 -3.19 -3.96
N THR A 64 5.68 -4.37 -4.50
CA THR A 64 4.63 -5.30 -4.08
C THR A 64 5.22 -6.56 -3.46
N CYS A 65 4.54 -7.12 -2.46
CA CYS A 65 4.91 -8.41 -1.88
C CYS A 65 3.69 -9.15 -1.35
N VAL A 66 3.82 -10.47 -1.26
CA VAL A 66 2.83 -11.37 -0.69
C VAL A 66 3.38 -11.97 0.58
N TYR A 67 2.59 -11.90 1.66
CA TYR A 67 2.86 -12.52 2.95
C TYR A 67 1.82 -13.60 3.26
N GLY A 68 2.28 -14.68 3.87
CA GLY A 68 1.42 -15.77 4.32
C GLY A 68 2.06 -16.59 5.43
N LEU A 69 1.48 -17.73 5.73
CA LEU A 69 2.07 -18.69 6.67
C LEU A 69 3.40 -19.23 6.12
N PRO A 70 4.36 -19.58 6.99
CA PRO A 70 5.55 -20.29 6.57
C PRO A 70 5.18 -21.57 5.80
N ASP A 71 5.73 -21.69 4.60
CA ASP A 71 5.52 -22.84 3.72
C ASP A 71 6.86 -23.20 3.06
N PRO A 72 7.26 -24.48 3.08
CA PRO A 72 8.50 -24.93 2.45
C PRO A 72 8.62 -24.59 0.95
N ASN A 73 7.48 -24.43 0.25
CA ASN A 73 7.46 -24.04 -1.16
C ASN A 73 7.90 -22.58 -1.39
N TYR A 74 7.90 -21.73 -0.35
CA TYR A 74 8.25 -20.32 -0.41
C TYR A 74 9.52 -20.00 0.42
N SER A 75 10.32 -20.98 0.75
CA SER A 75 11.45 -20.83 1.67
C SER A 75 12.64 -20.05 1.10
N GLY A 76 12.63 -19.73 -0.19
CA GLY A 76 13.70 -18.99 -0.87
C GLY A 76 13.58 -17.47 -0.83
N VAL A 77 12.47 -16.91 -0.32
CA VAL A 77 12.20 -15.47 -0.30
C VAL A 77 12.10 -14.99 1.14
N THR A 78 12.69 -13.84 1.42
CA THR A 78 12.79 -13.27 2.76
C THR A 78 12.40 -11.79 2.77
N PHE A 79 12.32 -11.19 3.95
CA PHE A 79 12.15 -9.74 4.06
C PHE A 79 13.32 -8.94 3.45
N MET A 80 14.51 -9.52 3.37
CA MET A 80 15.65 -8.87 2.71
C MET A 80 15.40 -8.69 1.22
N ASP A 81 14.74 -9.63 0.56
CA ASP A 81 14.35 -9.48 -0.86
C ASP A 81 13.34 -8.34 -1.06
N VAL A 82 12.49 -8.06 -0.06
CA VAL A 82 11.61 -6.87 -0.06
C VAL A 82 12.43 -5.59 0.08
N ILE A 83 13.43 -5.57 0.96
CA ILE A 83 14.34 -4.43 1.14
C ILE A 83 15.13 -4.17 -0.14
N ASP A 84 15.69 -5.20 -0.77
CA ASP A 84 16.42 -5.08 -2.04
C ASP A 84 15.51 -4.54 -3.17
N ALA A 85 14.26 -4.99 -3.22
CA ALA A 85 13.27 -4.48 -4.17
C ALA A 85 12.92 -3.00 -3.91
N LEU A 86 12.79 -2.62 -2.64
CA LEU A 86 12.60 -1.21 -2.26
C LEU A 86 13.81 -0.37 -2.65
N GLU A 87 15.04 -0.84 -2.39
CA GLU A 87 16.27 -0.13 -2.77
C GLU A 87 16.35 0.12 -4.28
N ALA A 88 16.03 -0.89 -5.08
CA ALA A 88 16.06 -0.84 -6.55
C ALA A 88 14.92 -0.03 -7.17
N SER A 89 13.83 0.19 -6.45
CA SER A 89 12.65 0.91 -6.96
C SER A 89 12.91 2.41 -7.16
N PRO A 90 12.24 3.09 -8.12
CA PRO A 90 12.17 4.54 -8.16
C PRO A 90 11.65 5.12 -6.84
N LYS A 91 12.05 6.38 -6.55
CA LYS A 91 11.67 7.06 -5.30
C LYS A 91 10.74 8.26 -5.56
N PRO A 92 9.89 8.56 -4.57
CA PRO A 92 9.57 7.80 -3.36
C PRO A 92 8.86 6.48 -3.70
N SER A 93 8.97 5.47 -2.85
CA SER A 93 8.27 4.18 -3.03
C SER A 93 7.21 3.95 -1.96
N ILE A 94 6.23 3.13 -2.28
CA ILE A 94 5.18 2.65 -1.37
C ILE A 94 5.15 1.13 -1.44
N LEU A 95 5.19 0.47 -0.27
CA LEU A 95 5.14 -0.98 -0.21
C LEU A 95 3.69 -1.46 -0.12
N VAL A 96 3.28 -2.34 -1.02
CA VAL A 96 1.94 -2.95 -1.04
C VAL A 96 2.05 -4.40 -0.61
N PHE A 97 1.52 -4.69 0.58
CA PHE A 97 1.52 -6.02 1.18
C PHE A 97 0.19 -6.73 0.92
N GLU A 98 0.18 -7.78 0.15
CA GLU A 98 -0.98 -8.68 0.11
C GLU A 98 -0.81 -9.74 1.20
N GLN A 99 -1.69 -9.72 2.20
CA GLN A 99 -1.75 -10.76 3.22
C GLN A 99 -2.61 -11.94 2.73
N ARG A 100 -2.06 -13.16 2.79
CA ARG A 100 -2.72 -14.42 2.46
C ARG A 100 -2.74 -15.39 3.64
N PHE A 101 -3.20 -14.92 4.79
CA PHE A 101 -3.48 -15.78 5.94
C PHE A 101 -4.90 -16.34 5.89
N PRO A 102 -5.16 -17.50 6.48
CA PRO A 102 -6.52 -17.97 6.72
C PRO A 102 -7.36 -16.95 7.47
N ASP A 103 -8.65 -16.83 7.14
CA ASP A 103 -9.56 -15.81 7.69
C ASP A 103 -9.63 -15.85 9.23
N GLU A 104 -9.48 -17.04 9.84
CA GLU A 104 -9.56 -17.24 11.29
C GLU A 104 -8.43 -16.55 12.05
N ILE A 105 -7.31 -16.26 11.38
CA ILE A 105 -6.12 -15.64 12.00
C ILE A 105 -5.69 -14.34 11.33
N SER A 106 -6.18 -14.03 10.14
CA SER A 106 -5.77 -12.87 9.34
C SER A 106 -5.80 -11.56 10.14
N ASN A 107 -6.85 -11.33 10.92
CA ASN A 107 -7.03 -10.14 11.76
C ASN A 107 -6.22 -10.13 13.06
N LYS A 108 -5.43 -11.18 13.34
CA LYS A 108 -4.61 -11.30 14.55
C LYS A 108 -3.11 -11.18 14.28
N VAL A 109 -2.72 -11.18 13.01
CA VAL A 109 -1.31 -11.18 12.60
C VAL A 109 -0.92 -9.79 12.10
N GLY A 110 -0.32 -8.99 12.97
CA GLY A 110 0.30 -7.72 12.57
C GLY A 110 1.50 -7.98 11.67
N LEU A 111 1.43 -7.54 10.41
CA LEU A 111 2.44 -7.83 9.39
C LEU A 111 3.73 -7.04 9.59
N SER A 112 3.63 -5.80 10.03
CA SER A 112 4.79 -4.93 10.23
C SER A 112 4.65 -4.12 11.52
N GLY A 113 5.75 -3.60 12.00
CA GLY A 113 5.85 -2.73 13.15
C GLY A 113 6.99 -1.74 12.97
N GLU A 114 7.40 -1.09 14.05
CA GLU A 114 8.39 -0.01 14.05
C GLU A 114 9.70 -0.41 13.35
N ASN A 115 10.28 -1.56 13.68
CA ASN A 115 11.57 -1.98 13.13
C ASN A 115 11.54 -2.21 11.61
N MET A 116 10.49 -2.87 11.11
CA MET A 116 10.33 -3.06 9.67
C MET A 116 10.09 -1.72 8.97
N THR A 117 9.29 -0.83 9.58
CA THR A 117 9.04 0.51 9.07
C THR A 117 10.32 1.32 8.96
N ALA A 118 11.19 1.28 9.98
CA ALA A 118 12.49 1.94 9.95
C ALA A 118 13.38 1.44 8.80
N ALA A 119 13.40 0.12 8.55
CA ALA A 119 14.13 -0.46 7.43
C ALA A 119 13.56 -0.02 6.07
N MET A 120 12.24 0.02 5.93
CA MET A 120 11.58 0.51 4.71
C MET A 120 11.89 2.00 4.44
N ILE A 121 11.84 2.84 5.47
CA ILE A 121 12.19 4.27 5.38
C ILE A 121 13.63 4.45 4.92
N ALA A 122 14.56 3.66 5.44
CA ALA A 122 15.99 3.72 5.04
C ALA A 122 16.17 3.46 3.54
N MET A 123 15.24 2.73 2.90
CA MET A 123 15.23 2.47 1.46
C MET A 123 14.40 3.51 0.67
N GLY A 124 13.98 4.60 1.29
CA GLY A 124 13.21 5.66 0.62
C GLY A 124 11.73 5.32 0.41
N CYS A 125 11.19 4.37 1.18
CA CYS A 125 9.78 4.07 1.24
C CYS A 125 9.07 5.10 2.12
N VAL A 126 7.96 5.65 1.66
CA VAL A 126 7.22 6.73 2.35
C VAL A 126 5.88 6.28 2.92
N GLY A 127 5.47 5.05 2.63
CA GLY A 127 4.25 4.49 3.17
C GLY A 127 4.02 3.04 2.74
N ALA A 128 3.01 2.42 3.32
CA ALA A 128 2.62 1.06 2.98
C ALA A 128 1.11 0.85 3.03
N ILE A 129 0.63 -0.09 2.22
CA ILE A 129 -0.76 -0.51 2.14
C ILE A 129 -0.83 -2.01 2.41
N SER A 130 -1.80 -2.45 3.23
CA SER A 130 -2.04 -3.87 3.48
C SER A 130 -3.51 -4.17 3.75
N ASN A 131 -4.00 -5.31 3.26
CA ASN A 131 -5.28 -5.89 3.66
C ASN A 131 -5.23 -6.52 5.06
N GLY A 132 -4.05 -6.70 5.64
CA GLY A 132 -3.86 -7.16 7.01
C GLY A 132 -3.63 -6.00 8.00
N PRO A 133 -3.64 -6.30 9.31
CA PRO A 133 -3.30 -5.34 10.33
C PRO A 133 -1.78 -5.10 10.44
N SER A 134 -1.42 -3.97 11.02
CA SER A 134 -0.06 -3.69 11.49
C SER A 134 -0.08 -3.41 13.01
N ARG A 135 1.06 -3.04 13.59
CA ARG A 135 1.19 -2.69 15.00
C ARG A 135 2.12 -1.49 15.21
N ASP A 136 2.33 -1.10 16.46
CA ASP A 136 3.25 -0.02 16.86
C ASP A 136 2.89 1.36 16.26
N ILE A 137 1.60 1.61 16.00
CA ILE A 137 1.13 2.80 15.26
C ILE A 137 1.56 4.10 15.94
N ASP A 138 1.59 4.16 17.27
CA ASP A 138 2.02 5.37 17.98
C ASP A 138 3.53 5.63 17.84
N ALA A 139 4.35 4.58 17.79
CA ALA A 139 5.78 4.67 17.56
C ALA A 139 6.12 5.06 16.11
N ILE A 140 5.31 4.61 15.16
CA ILE A 140 5.50 4.88 13.73
C ILE A 140 5.02 6.31 13.36
N ARG A 141 3.99 6.84 14.01
CA ARG A 141 3.44 8.18 13.72
C ARG A 141 4.51 9.28 13.57
N PRO A 142 5.49 9.43 14.46
CA PRO A 142 6.53 10.46 14.32
C PRO A 142 7.55 10.17 13.21
N MET A 143 7.52 9.00 12.59
CA MET A 143 8.47 8.62 11.55
C MET A 143 8.10 9.18 10.16
N ASN A 144 6.96 9.87 10.02
CA ASN A 144 6.43 10.38 8.75
C ASN A 144 6.27 9.28 7.68
N PHE A 145 5.68 8.16 8.06
CA PHE A 145 5.42 7.02 7.21
C PHE A 145 3.92 6.71 7.21
N GLN A 146 3.26 6.86 6.06
CA GLN A 146 1.82 6.65 5.95
C GLN A 146 1.48 5.16 5.93
N TYR A 147 0.49 4.77 6.70
CA TYR A 147 -0.09 3.43 6.67
C TYR A 147 -1.57 3.44 6.26
N MET A 148 -1.89 2.60 5.26
CA MET A 148 -3.24 2.23 4.87
C MET A 148 -3.43 0.74 5.19
N LEU A 149 -4.27 0.41 6.16
CA LEU A 149 -4.31 -0.93 6.76
C LEU A 149 -5.73 -1.48 6.91
N GLY A 150 -5.87 -2.81 6.88
CA GLY A 150 -7.08 -3.49 7.31
C GLY A 150 -7.37 -3.35 8.81
N GLY A 151 -6.41 -2.86 9.59
CA GLY A 151 -6.58 -2.62 11.03
C GLY A 151 -5.29 -2.60 11.81
N VAL A 152 -5.43 -2.73 13.14
CA VAL A 152 -4.33 -2.76 14.10
C VAL A 152 -4.44 -4.01 14.96
N SER A 153 -3.33 -4.70 15.19
CA SER A 153 -3.25 -5.87 16.06
C SER A 153 -2.02 -5.80 16.95
N ALA A 154 -2.16 -6.13 18.22
CA ALA A 154 -1.05 -6.12 19.18
C ALA A 154 -0.01 -7.24 18.91
N GLY A 155 -0.47 -8.37 18.33
CA GLY A 155 0.35 -9.54 18.11
C GLY A 155 0.91 -9.62 16.70
N HIS A 156 1.90 -10.47 16.53
CA HIS A 156 2.34 -11.01 15.24
C HIS A 156 2.44 -12.53 15.36
N GLY A 157 2.40 -13.21 14.23
CA GLY A 157 2.56 -14.65 14.17
C GLY A 157 3.76 -15.07 13.36
N ALA A 158 3.94 -16.38 13.20
CA ALA A 158 4.84 -16.91 12.20
C ALA A 158 4.35 -16.48 10.82
N MET A 159 5.18 -15.78 10.07
CA MET A 159 4.89 -15.31 8.71
C MET A 159 6.11 -15.45 7.82
N ALA A 160 5.86 -15.58 6.54
CA ALA A 160 6.90 -15.64 5.51
C ALA A 160 6.51 -14.76 4.33
N VAL A 161 7.51 -14.21 3.66
CA VAL A 161 7.35 -13.61 2.34
C VAL A 161 7.21 -14.75 1.33
N HIS A 162 6.15 -14.74 0.55
CA HIS A 162 5.92 -15.74 -0.49
C HIS A 162 6.45 -15.29 -1.85
N SER A 163 6.35 -13.99 -2.14
CA SER A 163 6.85 -13.41 -3.39
C SER A 163 7.04 -11.89 -3.26
N VAL A 164 7.90 -11.34 -4.12
CA VAL A 164 8.22 -9.91 -4.20
C VAL A 164 8.12 -9.48 -5.66
N ASN A 165 7.69 -8.24 -5.89
CA ASN A 165 7.50 -7.65 -7.23
C ASN A 165 6.63 -8.51 -8.15
N VAL A 166 5.51 -8.97 -7.62
CA VAL A 166 4.43 -9.64 -8.37
C VAL A 166 3.15 -8.82 -8.27
N PRO A 167 2.22 -8.92 -9.22
CA PRO A 167 0.89 -8.31 -9.06
C PRO A 167 0.19 -8.81 -7.79
N VAL A 168 -0.43 -7.90 -7.06
CA VAL A 168 -1.13 -8.15 -5.80
C VAL A 168 -2.52 -7.53 -5.82
N SER A 169 -3.40 -7.99 -4.91
CA SER A 169 -4.72 -7.37 -4.69
C SER A 169 -4.91 -7.06 -3.21
N VAL A 170 -5.22 -5.80 -2.90
CA VAL A 170 -5.37 -5.31 -1.52
C VAL A 170 -6.64 -4.47 -1.39
N GLY A 171 -7.59 -4.92 -0.57
CA GLY A 171 -8.87 -4.22 -0.39
C GLY A 171 -9.60 -3.99 -1.71
N GLY A 172 -9.58 -4.97 -2.62
CA GLY A 172 -10.21 -4.87 -3.94
C GLY A 172 -9.41 -4.09 -4.99
N MET A 173 -8.28 -3.48 -4.62
CA MET A 173 -7.39 -2.77 -5.55
C MET A 173 -6.31 -3.72 -6.06
N ASP A 174 -6.21 -3.87 -7.38
CA ASP A 174 -5.12 -4.59 -8.05
C ASP A 174 -3.94 -3.65 -8.31
N VAL A 175 -2.73 -4.12 -7.98
CA VAL A 175 -1.51 -3.32 -8.11
C VAL A 175 -0.41 -4.14 -8.76
N ALA A 176 0.17 -3.61 -9.83
CA ALA A 176 1.39 -4.12 -10.43
C ALA A 176 2.64 -3.36 -9.90
N PRO A 177 3.80 -4.02 -9.83
CA PRO A 177 5.04 -3.35 -9.46
C PRO A 177 5.35 -2.15 -10.36
N GLY A 178 5.72 -1.02 -9.76
CA GLY A 178 6.10 0.21 -10.48
C GLY A 178 4.94 1.13 -10.85
N GLU A 179 3.69 0.77 -10.56
CA GLU A 179 2.55 1.67 -10.68
C GLU A 179 2.64 2.81 -9.66
N ILE A 180 1.98 3.93 -9.95
CA ILE A 180 1.91 5.07 -9.02
C ILE A 180 0.74 4.84 -8.08
N ILE A 181 1.02 4.86 -6.79
CA ILE A 181 0.04 4.84 -5.72
C ILE A 181 -0.15 6.28 -5.22
N HIS A 182 -1.40 6.66 -5.06
CA HIS A 182 -1.84 7.85 -4.36
C HIS A 182 -2.72 7.44 -3.19
N MET A 183 -2.45 7.91 -1.99
CA MET A 183 -3.21 7.54 -0.81
C MET A 183 -3.34 8.70 0.18
N ASP A 184 -4.54 8.86 0.75
CA ASP A 184 -4.85 9.82 1.80
C ASP A 184 -5.89 9.26 2.78
N GLU A 185 -6.59 10.14 3.50
CA GLU A 185 -7.64 9.74 4.46
C GLU A 185 -8.86 9.05 3.82
N ASN A 186 -9.02 9.13 2.51
CA ASN A 186 -10.17 8.56 1.78
C ASN A 186 -9.87 7.18 1.18
N GLY A 187 -8.60 6.80 1.06
CA GLY A 187 -8.20 5.53 0.46
C GLY A 187 -6.87 5.58 -0.25
#